data_2f00d91c0f17a45018feaf63386d74a3
#
_entry.id   2f00d91c0f17a45018feaf63386d74a3
#
_cell.length_a   1.000
_cell.length_b   1.000
_cell.length_c   1.000
_cell.angle_alpha   90.00
_cell.angle_beta   90.00
_cell.angle_gamma   90.00
#
_symmetry.space_group_name_H-M   'P 1'
#
loop_
_entity.id
_entity.type
_entity.pdbx_description
1 polymer ?
#
loop_
_entity_poly.entity_id
_entity_poly.type
_entity_poly.pdbx_seq_one_letter_code
_entity_poly.pdbx_strand_id
1 'polypeptide(L)'
;VLAKAVPDGYTISFGSDPPFTINPHLQKVPYDPLKSFAHVSLVANLPLVLVVNPQKMQVKNVAELVALAKANPGKFTIASSGNGSSGHLAAELFKHEAGINLVHVPYKGQAPANTDMISGHVDVTFSSIGAAAQHFTSGRLIPLAVSTKDRFSGLPNVPALAETIPGFDIGVWLGLTYPVGTPQAAIDRINQESDKILKTPAVIQRFEKLGYVPVGGKPEVLTKRVETDYRTFGDLIRTNNIKGD
;
A
#
# COMPACT_ATOMS: atom_id res chain seq x y z
N VAL A 1 -4.16 3.94 -20.48
CA VAL A 1 -5.53 4.18 -20.98
C VAL A 1 -5.94 5.58 -20.60
N LEU A 2 -6.05 5.94 -19.30
CA LEU A 2 -6.55 7.26 -18.84
C LEU A 2 -5.81 8.46 -19.47
N ALA A 3 -4.49 8.47 -19.47
CA ALA A 3 -3.68 9.58 -20.00
C ALA A 3 -3.90 9.89 -21.50
N LYS A 4 -4.60 9.02 -22.23
CA LYS A 4 -4.97 9.18 -23.64
C LYS A 4 -6.47 9.33 -23.86
N ALA A 5 -7.26 9.39 -22.80
CA ALA A 5 -8.70 9.58 -22.89
C ALA A 5 -9.04 11.03 -23.23
N VAL A 6 -10.18 11.23 -23.87
CA VAL A 6 -10.70 12.57 -24.15
C VAL A 6 -11.03 13.25 -22.81
N PRO A 7 -10.53 14.49 -22.56
CA PRO A 7 -10.74 15.18 -21.30
C PRO A 7 -12.11 15.89 -21.24
N ASP A 8 -13.17 15.17 -21.53
CA ASP A 8 -14.55 15.69 -21.60
C ASP A 8 -15.34 15.55 -20.26
N GLY A 9 -14.69 14.93 -19.24
CA GLY A 9 -15.29 14.72 -17.92
C GLY A 9 -16.09 13.41 -17.79
N TYR A 10 -16.15 12.56 -18.83
CA TYR A 10 -16.87 11.28 -18.79
C TYR A 10 -15.94 10.08 -18.53
N THR A 11 -14.63 10.25 -18.66
CA THR A 11 -13.67 9.18 -18.35
C THR A 11 -12.88 9.52 -17.09
N ILE A 12 -13.16 8.83 -16.01
CA ILE A 12 -12.46 8.95 -14.72
C ILE A 12 -11.83 7.61 -14.32
N SER A 13 -10.68 7.66 -13.67
CA SER A 13 -10.07 6.51 -13.03
C SER A 13 -10.32 6.52 -11.54
N PHE A 14 -10.72 5.38 -11.00
CA PHE A 14 -10.60 5.06 -9.59
C PHE A 14 -9.49 4.03 -9.45
N GLY A 15 -8.38 4.37 -8.81
CA GLY A 15 -7.19 3.54 -8.79
C GLY A 15 -6.26 3.81 -7.62
N SER A 16 -5.26 2.93 -7.48
CA SER A 16 -4.24 3.00 -6.45
C SER A 16 -2.96 3.72 -6.93
N ASP A 17 -2.06 3.95 -5.99
CA ASP A 17 -0.80 4.68 -6.10
C ASP A 17 0.22 4.16 -7.13
N PRO A 18 0.45 2.85 -7.37
CA PRO A 18 1.60 2.39 -8.14
C PRO A 18 1.75 2.99 -9.54
N PRO A 19 0.68 3.18 -10.33
CA PRO A 19 0.81 3.82 -11.64
C PRO A 19 1.37 5.24 -11.59
N PHE A 20 1.19 5.96 -10.49
CA PHE A 20 1.63 7.34 -10.34
C PHE A 20 2.99 7.45 -9.65
N THR A 21 3.31 6.56 -8.72
CA THR A 21 4.38 6.77 -7.74
C THR A 21 5.47 5.69 -7.75
N ILE A 22 5.20 4.49 -8.25
CA ILE A 22 6.14 3.35 -8.24
C ILE A 22 6.54 2.95 -9.65
N ASN A 23 5.56 2.61 -10.51
CA ASN A 23 5.83 2.07 -11.85
C ASN A 23 6.70 2.99 -12.74
N PRO A 24 6.54 4.35 -12.68
CA PRO A 24 7.40 5.24 -13.48
C PRO A 24 8.89 5.17 -13.14
N HIS A 25 9.24 4.67 -11.94
CA HIS A 25 10.63 4.48 -11.51
C HIS A 25 11.18 3.09 -11.85
N LEU A 26 10.30 2.12 -12.09
CA LEU A 26 10.69 0.73 -12.37
C LEU A 26 10.68 0.38 -13.86
N GLN A 27 9.89 1.10 -14.66
CA GLN A 27 9.72 0.83 -16.09
C GLN A 27 9.36 2.09 -16.86
N LYS A 28 9.59 2.06 -18.18
CA LYS A 28 9.17 3.15 -19.07
C LYS A 28 7.65 3.16 -19.20
N VAL A 29 7.00 4.25 -18.76
CA VAL A 29 5.56 4.45 -18.90
C VAL A 29 5.25 5.45 -20.02
N PRO A 30 4.11 5.32 -20.73
CA PRO A 30 3.75 6.19 -21.86
C PRO A 30 2.99 7.46 -21.41
N TYR A 31 3.29 8.00 -20.22
CA TYR A 31 2.69 9.20 -19.63
C TYR A 31 3.65 9.86 -18.64
N ASP A 32 3.43 11.13 -18.36
CA ASP A 32 4.10 11.84 -17.27
C ASP A 32 3.23 11.70 -16.00
N PRO A 33 3.72 11.05 -14.94
CA PRO A 33 2.92 10.78 -13.74
C PRO A 33 2.48 12.05 -13.00
N LEU A 34 3.20 13.16 -13.14
CA LEU A 34 2.90 14.41 -12.45
C LEU A 34 2.11 15.42 -13.31
N LYS A 35 2.09 15.25 -14.66
CA LYS A 35 1.50 16.24 -15.58
C LYS A 35 0.37 15.72 -16.43
N SER A 36 0.25 14.40 -16.63
CA SER A 36 -0.76 13.84 -17.52
C SER A 36 -2.14 13.69 -16.91
N PHE A 37 -2.30 14.07 -15.63
CA PHE A 37 -3.52 13.80 -14.88
C PHE A 37 -4.00 15.03 -14.09
N ALA A 38 -5.33 15.13 -13.95
CA ALA A 38 -6.00 16.05 -13.07
C ALA A 38 -6.57 15.27 -11.87
N HIS A 39 -5.99 15.46 -10.70
CA HIS A 39 -6.42 14.77 -9.48
C HIS A 39 -7.74 15.35 -8.96
N VAL A 40 -8.60 14.50 -8.41
CA VAL A 40 -9.94 14.88 -7.97
C VAL A 40 -10.12 14.69 -6.47
N SER A 41 -9.83 13.51 -5.95
CA SER A 41 -10.04 13.19 -4.54
C SER A 41 -9.13 12.07 -4.09
N LEU A 42 -8.49 12.23 -2.92
CA LEU A 42 -7.89 11.14 -2.18
C LEU A 42 -9.01 10.41 -1.43
N VAL A 43 -9.41 9.26 -1.94
CA VAL A 43 -10.59 8.53 -1.44
C VAL A 43 -10.28 7.84 -0.11
N ALA A 44 -9.20 7.10 -0.06
CA ALA A 44 -8.81 6.36 1.15
C ALA A 44 -7.31 6.11 1.23
N ASN A 45 -6.81 5.99 2.46
CA ASN A 45 -5.54 5.35 2.79
C ASN A 45 -5.81 3.90 3.21
N LEU A 46 -4.93 3.01 2.79
CA LEU A 46 -5.00 1.58 3.05
C LEU A 46 -3.70 1.15 3.72
N PRO A 47 -3.66 1.09 5.05
CA PRO A 47 -2.54 0.49 5.76
C PRO A 47 -2.35 -0.95 5.32
N LEU A 48 -1.11 -1.37 5.14
CA LEU A 48 -0.76 -2.77 5.04
C LEU A 48 -0.49 -3.31 6.45
N VAL A 49 -0.63 -4.62 6.62
CA VAL A 49 -0.28 -5.30 7.85
C VAL A 49 0.82 -6.33 7.58
N LEU A 50 1.91 -6.24 8.33
CA LEU A 50 2.97 -7.23 8.34
C LEU A 50 2.49 -8.45 9.11
N VAL A 51 2.39 -9.58 8.42
CA VAL A 51 1.90 -10.83 9.00
C VAL A 51 2.90 -11.95 8.81
N VAL A 52 2.87 -12.90 9.75
CA VAL A 52 3.66 -14.14 9.71
C VAL A 52 2.77 -15.36 9.86
N ASN A 53 3.23 -16.50 9.32
CA ASN A 53 2.64 -17.80 9.60
C ASN A 53 3.24 -18.36 10.90
N PRO A 54 2.46 -18.54 11.99
CA PRO A 54 2.99 -19.01 13.27
C PRO A 54 3.50 -20.45 13.25
N GLN A 55 3.11 -21.27 12.27
CA GLN A 55 3.65 -22.61 12.10
C GLN A 55 5.07 -22.59 11.51
N LYS A 56 5.46 -21.50 10.84
CA LYS A 56 6.77 -21.32 10.21
C LYS A 56 7.69 -20.43 11.03
N MET A 57 7.12 -19.40 11.64
CA MET A 57 7.87 -18.40 12.41
C MET A 57 7.22 -18.20 13.78
N GLN A 58 7.87 -18.70 14.81
CA GLN A 58 7.42 -18.54 16.20
C GLN A 58 7.89 -17.19 16.77
N VAL A 59 7.41 -16.10 16.15
CA VAL A 59 7.69 -14.73 16.58
C VAL A 59 6.38 -14.02 16.97
N LYS A 60 6.44 -13.13 17.96
CA LYS A 60 5.29 -12.43 18.53
C LYS A 60 5.26 -10.93 18.20
N ASN A 61 6.36 -10.39 17.72
CA ASN A 61 6.54 -8.97 17.43
C ASN A 61 7.61 -8.75 16.37
N VAL A 62 7.71 -7.51 15.89
CA VAL A 62 8.68 -7.12 14.85
C VAL A 62 10.14 -7.31 15.30
N ALA A 63 10.45 -7.02 16.56
CA ALA A 63 11.81 -7.14 17.07
C ALA A 63 12.30 -8.61 17.04
N GLU A 64 11.43 -9.56 17.42
CA GLU A 64 11.73 -10.99 17.33
C GLU A 64 11.89 -11.46 15.88
N LEU A 65 11.03 -10.98 14.96
CA LEU A 65 11.17 -11.26 13.52
C LEU A 65 12.51 -10.77 12.99
N VAL A 66 12.89 -9.53 13.31
CA VAL A 66 14.17 -8.94 12.89
C VAL A 66 15.35 -9.72 13.45
N ALA A 67 15.33 -10.06 14.75
CA ALA A 67 16.39 -10.85 15.37
C ALA A 67 16.54 -12.23 14.72
N LEU A 68 15.42 -12.91 14.47
CA LEU A 68 15.40 -14.22 13.81
C LEU A 68 15.93 -14.16 12.37
N ALA A 69 15.54 -13.14 11.61
CA ALA A 69 15.99 -12.95 10.23
C ALA A 69 17.49 -12.58 10.17
N LYS A 70 18.00 -11.77 11.10
CA LYS A 70 19.43 -11.44 11.21
C LYS A 70 20.28 -12.66 11.53
N ALA A 71 19.78 -13.56 12.38
CA ALA A 71 20.47 -14.81 12.72
C ALA A 71 20.47 -15.84 11.57
N ASN A 72 19.58 -15.68 10.58
CA ASN A 72 19.41 -16.61 9.46
C ASN A 72 19.24 -15.85 8.12
N PRO A 73 20.27 -15.14 7.63
CA PRO A 73 20.14 -14.32 6.43
C PRO A 73 19.82 -15.16 5.19
N GLY A 74 18.82 -14.73 4.41
CA GLY A 74 18.39 -15.41 3.18
C GLY A 74 17.61 -16.73 3.37
N LYS A 75 17.31 -17.13 4.62
CA LYS A 75 16.55 -18.35 4.90
C LYS A 75 15.05 -18.17 4.75
N PHE A 76 14.53 -17.02 5.12
CA PHE A 76 13.09 -16.74 5.14
C PHE A 76 12.64 -15.96 3.91
N THR A 77 11.38 -16.15 3.55
CA THR A 77 10.75 -15.54 2.38
C THR A 77 9.79 -14.43 2.77
N ILE A 78 9.68 -13.40 1.91
CA ILE A 78 8.64 -12.37 2.03
C ILE A 78 7.86 -12.28 0.73
N ALA A 79 6.54 -12.51 0.80
CA ALA A 79 5.66 -12.47 -0.36
C ALA A 79 5.16 -11.05 -0.65
N SER A 80 4.88 -10.78 -1.92
CA SER A 80 4.15 -9.58 -2.36
C SER A 80 3.12 -9.90 -3.42
N SER A 81 2.23 -8.95 -3.70
CA SER A 81 1.23 -9.07 -4.78
C SER A 81 1.81 -8.87 -6.20
N GLY A 82 3.12 -8.87 -6.33
CA GLY A 82 3.88 -8.75 -7.58
C GLY A 82 4.93 -7.65 -7.52
N ASN A 83 5.87 -7.72 -8.45
CA ASN A 83 6.90 -6.69 -8.58
C ASN A 83 6.25 -5.32 -8.88
N GLY A 84 6.80 -4.25 -8.29
CA GLY A 84 6.23 -2.90 -8.42
C GLY A 84 4.92 -2.67 -7.68
N SER A 85 4.45 -3.61 -6.86
CA SER A 85 3.32 -3.36 -5.96
C SER A 85 3.76 -2.60 -4.71
N SER A 86 2.82 -1.93 -4.05
CA SER A 86 3.10 -1.25 -2.77
C SER A 86 3.55 -2.24 -1.68
N GLY A 87 3.06 -3.49 -1.73
CA GLY A 87 3.54 -4.58 -0.85
C GLY A 87 4.99 -4.99 -1.12
N HIS A 88 5.43 -4.98 -2.39
CA HIS A 88 6.84 -5.19 -2.73
C HIS A 88 7.71 -4.05 -2.19
N LEU A 89 7.29 -2.80 -2.42
CA LEU A 89 8.03 -1.64 -1.93
C LEU A 89 8.13 -1.63 -0.39
N ALA A 90 7.03 -1.97 0.31
CA ALA A 90 7.04 -2.11 1.77
C ALA A 90 7.99 -3.22 2.24
N ALA A 91 8.05 -4.34 1.53
CA ALA A 91 8.97 -5.43 1.82
C ALA A 91 10.42 -5.01 1.66
N GLU A 92 10.77 -4.32 0.58
CA GLU A 92 12.14 -3.87 0.33
C GLU A 92 12.57 -2.79 1.34
N LEU A 93 11.67 -1.83 1.65
CA LEU A 93 11.96 -0.85 2.71
C LEU A 93 12.16 -1.54 4.07
N PHE A 94 11.30 -2.49 4.41
CA PHE A 94 11.44 -3.24 5.67
C PHE A 94 12.77 -3.98 5.76
N LYS A 95 13.17 -4.66 4.69
CA LYS A 95 14.49 -5.33 4.60
C LYS A 95 15.64 -4.36 4.82
N HIS A 96 15.57 -3.21 4.14
CA HIS A 96 16.62 -2.18 4.22
C HIS A 96 16.70 -1.57 5.61
N GLU A 97 15.62 -1.03 6.14
CA GLU A 97 15.60 -0.32 7.42
C GLU A 97 15.89 -1.24 8.62
N ALA A 98 15.44 -2.49 8.56
CA ALA A 98 15.73 -3.48 9.59
C ALA A 98 17.12 -4.12 9.45
N GLY A 99 17.82 -3.93 8.32
CA GLY A 99 19.10 -4.56 8.02
C GLY A 99 18.99 -6.09 7.97
N ILE A 100 17.97 -6.63 7.30
CA ILE A 100 17.68 -8.07 7.21
C ILE A 100 17.64 -8.54 5.75
N ASN A 101 17.94 -9.81 5.55
CA ASN A 101 17.87 -10.45 4.24
C ASN A 101 16.72 -11.48 4.20
N LEU A 102 15.62 -11.12 3.52
CA LEU A 102 14.51 -12.00 3.20
C LEU A 102 14.45 -12.19 1.69
N VAL A 103 14.15 -13.40 1.22
CA VAL A 103 14.00 -13.71 -0.21
C VAL A 103 12.61 -13.24 -0.66
N HIS A 104 12.55 -12.31 -1.61
CA HIS A 104 11.27 -11.83 -2.14
C HIS A 104 10.64 -12.87 -3.09
N VAL A 105 9.34 -13.12 -2.91
CA VAL A 105 8.54 -14.02 -3.73
C VAL A 105 7.34 -13.25 -4.29
N PRO A 106 7.39 -12.83 -5.58
CA PRO A 106 6.28 -12.11 -6.21
C PRO A 106 5.16 -13.05 -6.64
N TYR A 107 3.91 -12.66 -6.38
CA TYR A 107 2.69 -13.34 -6.81
C TYR A 107 1.89 -12.50 -7.82
N LYS A 108 0.95 -13.14 -8.52
CA LYS A 108 0.00 -12.44 -9.42
C LYS A 108 -1.21 -11.93 -8.62
N GLY A 109 -0.95 -11.10 -7.59
CA GLY A 109 -1.95 -10.51 -6.70
C GLY A 109 -1.87 -10.99 -5.26
N GLN A 110 -2.62 -10.34 -4.36
CA GLN A 110 -2.58 -10.60 -2.92
C GLN A 110 -3.26 -11.93 -2.53
N ALA A 111 -4.30 -12.35 -3.26
CA ALA A 111 -5.04 -13.57 -2.93
C ALA A 111 -4.17 -14.84 -2.99
N PRO A 112 -3.41 -15.13 -4.08
CA PRO A 112 -2.50 -16.28 -4.10
C PRO A 112 -1.37 -16.14 -3.08
N ALA A 113 -0.83 -14.95 -2.82
CA ALA A 113 0.16 -14.73 -1.77
C ALA A 113 -0.37 -15.11 -0.38
N ASN A 114 -1.60 -14.71 -0.04
CA ASN A 114 -2.22 -15.07 1.23
C ASN A 114 -2.51 -16.57 1.33
N THR A 115 -2.88 -17.24 0.23
CA THR A 115 -3.08 -18.69 0.21
C THR A 115 -1.79 -19.43 0.56
N ASP A 116 -0.69 -19.05 -0.07
CA ASP A 116 0.62 -19.67 0.18
C ASP A 116 1.18 -19.30 1.57
N MET A 117 0.87 -18.11 2.06
CA MET A 117 1.16 -17.68 3.42
C MET A 117 0.49 -18.60 4.45
N ILE A 118 -0.82 -18.86 4.29
CA ILE A 118 -1.61 -19.75 5.17
C ILE A 118 -1.14 -21.18 5.08
N SER A 119 -0.76 -21.64 3.88
CA SER A 119 -0.25 -23.01 3.65
C SER A 119 1.21 -23.19 4.09
N GLY A 120 1.89 -22.09 4.47
CA GLY A 120 3.26 -22.12 4.93
C GLY A 120 4.32 -22.29 3.84
N HIS A 121 3.99 -21.94 2.59
CA HIS A 121 4.96 -21.90 1.48
C HIS A 121 5.82 -20.63 1.52
N VAL A 122 5.32 -19.56 2.12
CA VAL A 122 6.06 -18.32 2.39
C VAL A 122 5.90 -17.92 3.86
N ASP A 123 6.87 -17.17 4.39
CA ASP A 123 7.01 -16.96 5.83
C ASP A 123 6.40 -15.63 6.30
N VAL A 124 6.53 -14.56 5.49
CA VAL A 124 6.14 -13.18 5.83
C VAL A 124 5.43 -12.54 4.65
N THR A 125 4.52 -11.61 4.89
CA THR A 125 3.98 -10.72 3.83
C THR A 125 3.46 -9.40 4.41
N PHE A 126 3.50 -8.34 3.61
CA PHE A 126 2.66 -7.16 3.80
C PHE A 126 1.34 -7.38 3.06
N SER A 127 0.27 -7.63 3.81
CA SER A 127 -1.07 -7.88 3.26
C SER A 127 -1.99 -6.68 3.48
N SER A 128 -3.05 -6.56 2.68
CA SER A 128 -4.15 -5.68 3.03
C SER A 128 -4.86 -6.19 4.29
N ILE A 129 -5.24 -5.29 5.19
CA ILE A 129 -5.91 -5.65 6.45
C ILE A 129 -7.20 -6.44 6.16
N GLY A 130 -8.02 -5.97 5.21
CA GLY A 130 -9.28 -6.64 4.87
C GLY A 130 -9.12 -8.08 4.37
N ALA A 131 -8.01 -8.41 3.69
CA ALA A 131 -7.74 -9.76 3.23
C ALA A 131 -7.14 -10.66 4.32
N ALA A 132 -6.38 -10.10 5.26
CA ALA A 132 -5.69 -10.87 6.31
C ALA A 132 -6.51 -11.04 7.60
N ALA A 133 -7.35 -10.07 7.95
CA ALA A 133 -8.04 -10.00 9.25
C ALA A 133 -8.87 -11.24 9.60
N GLN A 134 -9.51 -11.87 8.62
CA GLN A 134 -10.28 -13.11 8.82
C GLN A 134 -9.42 -14.28 9.33
N HIS A 135 -8.10 -14.21 9.17
CA HIS A 135 -7.15 -15.24 9.59
C HIS A 135 -6.51 -14.96 10.95
N PHE A 136 -6.70 -13.76 11.51
CA PHE A 136 -6.16 -13.40 12.82
C PHE A 136 -6.91 -14.11 13.95
N THR A 137 -8.24 -14.10 13.91
CA THR A 137 -9.08 -14.76 14.93
C THR A 137 -8.87 -16.28 14.96
N SER A 138 -8.61 -16.90 13.79
CA SER A 138 -8.32 -18.34 13.71
C SER A 138 -6.87 -18.69 14.05
N GLY A 139 -6.01 -17.70 14.32
CA GLY A 139 -4.59 -17.90 14.60
C GLY A 139 -3.77 -18.44 13.43
N ARG A 140 -4.32 -18.46 12.21
CA ARG A 140 -3.60 -18.90 11.01
C ARG A 140 -2.54 -17.91 10.57
N LEU A 141 -2.77 -16.63 10.80
CA LEU A 141 -1.80 -15.56 10.61
C LEU A 141 -1.73 -14.71 11.88
N ILE A 142 -0.52 -14.25 12.20
CA ILE A 142 -0.27 -13.33 13.31
C ILE A 142 0.08 -11.95 12.73
N PRO A 143 -0.71 -10.90 13.02
CA PRO A 143 -0.35 -9.53 12.68
C PRO A 143 0.75 -9.03 13.64
N LEU A 144 1.88 -8.59 13.08
CA LEU A 144 2.99 -8.06 13.88
C LEU A 144 2.98 -6.54 13.98
N ALA A 145 2.66 -5.84 12.89
CA ALA A 145 2.57 -4.38 12.85
C ALA A 145 1.78 -3.90 11.62
N VAL A 146 1.20 -2.70 11.70
CA VAL A 146 0.71 -1.97 10.53
C VAL A 146 1.83 -1.15 9.92
N SER A 147 1.82 -0.99 8.60
CA SER A 147 2.92 -0.37 7.83
C SER A 147 2.93 1.16 7.86
N THR A 148 1.95 1.77 8.50
CA THR A 148 1.79 3.22 8.60
C THR A 148 2.49 3.78 9.83
N LYS A 149 2.71 5.11 9.82
CA LYS A 149 3.31 5.84 10.94
C LYS A 149 2.53 5.65 12.24
N ASP A 150 1.20 5.70 12.16
CA ASP A 150 0.30 5.58 13.30
C ASP A 150 -0.43 4.23 13.25
N ARG A 151 -0.91 3.77 14.42
CA ARG A 151 -1.73 2.56 14.52
C ARG A 151 -3.04 2.73 13.76
N PHE A 152 -3.55 1.65 13.21
CA PHE A 152 -4.86 1.62 12.57
C PHE A 152 -5.95 1.41 13.63
N SER A 153 -6.98 2.26 13.63
CA SER A 153 -8.08 2.21 14.62
C SER A 153 -8.85 0.89 14.61
N GLY A 154 -8.97 0.24 13.44
CA GLY A 154 -9.61 -1.07 13.30
C GLY A 154 -8.78 -2.25 13.84
N LEU A 155 -7.51 -2.03 14.19
CA LEU A 155 -6.59 -3.01 14.80
C LEU A 155 -5.81 -2.37 15.96
N PRO A 156 -6.46 -1.87 17.02
CA PRO A 156 -5.83 -1.03 18.05
C PRO A 156 -4.71 -1.75 18.82
N ASN A 157 -4.75 -3.07 18.88
CA ASN A 157 -3.76 -3.90 19.57
C ASN A 157 -2.54 -4.25 18.68
N VAL A 158 -2.58 -3.91 17.39
CA VAL A 158 -1.46 -4.12 16.47
C VAL A 158 -0.65 -2.83 16.41
N PRO A 159 0.65 -2.85 16.78
CA PRO A 159 1.48 -1.65 16.79
C PRO A 159 1.71 -1.11 15.38
N ALA A 160 2.11 0.15 15.26
CA ALA A 160 2.67 0.69 14.04
C ALA A 160 4.12 0.21 13.87
N LEU A 161 4.54 -0.09 12.65
CA LEU A 161 5.91 -0.51 12.38
C LEU A 161 6.93 0.58 12.76
N ALA A 162 6.51 1.86 12.66
CA ALA A 162 7.27 3.02 13.11
C ALA A 162 7.64 3.00 14.61
N GLU A 163 6.91 2.26 15.45
CA GLU A 163 7.23 2.09 16.88
C GLU A 163 8.50 1.23 17.08
N THR A 164 8.83 0.39 16.10
CA THR A 164 10.04 -0.45 16.12
C THR A 164 11.11 0.03 15.14
N ILE A 165 10.69 0.57 14.01
CA ILE A 165 11.55 1.09 12.93
C ILE A 165 11.16 2.56 12.70
N PRO A 166 11.82 3.52 13.37
CA PRO A 166 11.48 4.93 13.27
C PRO A 166 11.51 5.44 11.82
N GLY A 167 10.48 6.20 11.43
CA GLY A 167 10.35 6.74 10.09
C GLY A 167 9.69 5.81 9.07
N PHE A 168 9.37 4.57 9.42
CA PHE A 168 8.65 3.68 8.52
C PHE A 168 7.20 4.15 8.35
N ASP A 169 6.85 4.51 7.12
CA ASP A 169 5.49 4.92 6.75
C ASP A 169 5.23 4.61 5.28
N ILE A 170 4.65 3.45 5.02
CA ILE A 170 4.19 3.04 3.69
C ILE A 170 2.75 2.59 3.77
N GLY A 171 1.90 3.20 2.94
CA GLY A 171 0.52 2.78 2.76
C GLY A 171 0.13 2.88 1.30
N VAL A 172 -0.82 2.06 0.91
CA VAL A 172 -1.52 2.21 -0.37
C VAL A 172 -2.55 3.32 -0.22
N TRP A 173 -2.81 4.05 -1.28
CA TRP A 173 -3.96 4.94 -1.33
C TRP A 173 -4.81 4.70 -2.58
N LEU A 174 -6.08 5.08 -2.48
CA LEU A 174 -7.02 5.10 -3.60
C LEU A 174 -7.41 6.53 -3.91
N GLY A 175 -7.40 6.86 -5.19
CA GLY A 175 -7.74 8.19 -5.67
C GLY A 175 -8.66 8.18 -6.89
N LEU A 176 -9.38 9.29 -7.06
CA LEU A 176 -10.11 9.63 -8.26
C LEU A 176 -9.28 10.59 -9.10
N THR A 177 -9.13 10.29 -10.39
CA THR A 177 -8.24 11.04 -11.29
C THR A 177 -8.82 11.10 -12.69
N TYR A 178 -8.78 12.27 -13.30
CA TYR A 178 -9.14 12.52 -14.69
C TYR A 178 -7.87 12.66 -15.59
N PRO A 179 -8.01 12.59 -16.92
CA PRO A 179 -6.96 13.06 -17.81
C PRO A 179 -6.77 14.57 -17.66
N VAL A 180 -5.53 15.04 -17.89
CA VAL A 180 -5.24 16.48 -17.87
C VAL A 180 -6.07 17.22 -18.92
N GLY A 181 -6.52 18.43 -18.61
CA GLY A 181 -7.37 19.24 -19.48
C GLY A 181 -8.88 19.01 -19.30
N THR A 182 -9.28 18.13 -18.39
CA THR A 182 -10.70 17.96 -18.04
C THR A 182 -11.27 19.27 -17.47
N PRO A 183 -12.49 19.71 -17.86
CA PRO A 183 -13.11 20.93 -17.38
C PRO A 183 -13.16 20.99 -15.84
N GLN A 184 -12.78 22.14 -15.28
CA GLN A 184 -12.75 22.34 -13.82
C GLN A 184 -14.10 22.04 -13.16
N ALA A 185 -15.20 22.40 -13.81
CA ALA A 185 -16.55 22.12 -13.30
C ALA A 185 -16.84 20.63 -13.09
N ALA A 186 -16.28 19.73 -13.94
CA ALA A 186 -16.40 18.29 -13.77
C ALA A 186 -15.58 17.82 -12.57
N ILE A 187 -14.35 18.32 -12.42
CA ILE A 187 -13.46 18.02 -11.30
C ILE A 187 -14.12 18.43 -9.99
N ASP A 188 -14.60 19.67 -9.91
CA ASP A 188 -15.22 20.24 -8.71
C ASP A 188 -16.48 19.47 -8.30
N ARG A 189 -17.32 19.12 -9.27
CA ARG A 189 -18.55 18.35 -9.01
C ARG A 189 -18.23 16.98 -8.41
N ILE A 190 -17.33 16.21 -9.03
CA ILE A 190 -16.97 14.88 -8.53
C ILE A 190 -16.24 14.98 -7.19
N ASN A 191 -15.37 15.98 -6.99
CA ASN A 191 -14.73 16.21 -5.71
C ASN A 191 -15.76 16.47 -4.60
N GLN A 192 -16.72 17.38 -4.82
CA GLN A 192 -17.76 17.71 -3.84
C GLN A 192 -18.63 16.52 -3.49
N GLU A 193 -19.07 15.74 -4.48
CA GLU A 193 -19.92 14.57 -4.24
C GLU A 193 -19.13 13.44 -3.54
N SER A 194 -17.89 13.17 -3.93
CA SER A 194 -17.06 12.19 -3.25
C SER A 194 -16.76 12.59 -1.80
N ASP A 195 -16.46 13.84 -1.53
CA ASP A 195 -16.20 14.35 -0.18
C ASP A 195 -17.43 14.21 0.74
N LYS A 196 -18.63 14.48 0.23
CA LYS A 196 -19.88 14.25 0.96
C LYS A 196 -20.07 12.77 1.29
N ILE A 197 -19.90 11.89 0.30
CA ILE A 197 -20.09 10.45 0.45
C ILE A 197 -19.12 9.87 1.46
N LEU A 198 -17.84 10.26 1.40
CA LEU A 198 -16.79 9.77 2.30
C LEU A 198 -17.02 10.14 3.77
N LYS A 199 -17.83 11.18 4.05
CA LYS A 199 -18.20 11.61 5.40
C LYS A 199 -19.47 10.95 5.93
N THR A 200 -20.13 10.12 5.13
CA THR A 200 -21.35 9.42 5.60
C THR A 200 -20.98 8.27 6.54
N PRO A 201 -21.71 8.08 7.67
CA PRO A 201 -21.42 7.01 8.62
C PRO A 201 -21.39 5.62 8.00
N ALA A 202 -22.28 5.34 7.05
CA ALA A 202 -22.35 4.04 6.37
C ALA A 202 -21.08 3.74 5.56
N VAL A 203 -20.53 4.76 4.87
CA VAL A 203 -19.28 4.62 4.09
C VAL A 203 -18.08 4.46 5.04
N ILE A 204 -18.00 5.28 6.10
CA ILE A 204 -16.94 5.18 7.10
C ILE A 204 -16.91 3.77 7.69
N GLN A 205 -18.04 3.26 8.19
CA GLN A 205 -18.13 1.91 8.76
C GLN A 205 -17.76 0.81 7.75
N ARG A 206 -18.15 0.99 6.47
CA ARG A 206 -17.81 0.03 5.43
C ARG A 206 -16.32 0.03 5.14
N PHE A 207 -15.69 1.21 5.09
CA PHE A 207 -14.25 1.36 4.85
C PHE A 207 -13.44 0.77 6.01
N GLU A 208 -13.82 1.05 7.26
CA GLU A 208 -13.17 0.47 8.43
C GLU A 208 -13.18 -1.05 8.42
N LYS A 209 -14.35 -1.67 8.07
CA LYS A 209 -14.45 -3.13 7.91
C LYS A 209 -13.54 -3.70 6.83
N LEU A 210 -13.20 -2.90 5.82
CA LEU A 210 -12.27 -3.28 4.75
C LEU A 210 -10.80 -2.97 5.11
N GLY A 211 -10.55 -2.34 6.24
CA GLY A 211 -9.23 -1.89 6.64
C GLY A 211 -8.80 -0.60 5.96
N TYR A 212 -9.74 0.23 5.51
CA TYR A 212 -9.50 1.49 4.82
C TYR A 212 -9.78 2.67 5.75
N VAL A 213 -9.02 3.74 5.58
CA VAL A 213 -9.23 5.02 6.25
C VAL A 213 -9.73 6.03 5.20
N PRO A 214 -11.01 6.42 5.24
CA PRO A 214 -11.52 7.43 4.31
C PRO A 214 -10.82 8.77 4.54
N VAL A 215 -10.54 9.52 3.47
CA VAL A 215 -9.82 10.80 3.54
C VAL A 215 -10.68 11.94 3.03
N GLY A 216 -10.92 12.02 1.72
CA GLY A 216 -11.62 13.16 1.10
C GLY A 216 -10.77 14.42 1.01
N GLY A 217 -11.46 15.56 1.05
CA GLY A 217 -10.84 16.88 0.98
C GLY A 217 -10.71 17.41 -0.44
N LYS A 218 -9.97 18.52 -0.58
CA LYS A 218 -9.76 19.20 -1.86
C LYS A 218 -8.83 18.41 -2.79
N PRO A 219 -8.89 18.61 -4.12
CA PRO A 219 -8.03 17.94 -5.09
C PRO A 219 -6.52 18.03 -4.78
N GLU A 220 -6.09 19.13 -4.18
CA GLU A 220 -4.69 19.38 -3.82
C GLU A 220 -4.15 18.37 -2.80
N VAL A 221 -5.04 17.73 -2.00
CA VAL A 221 -4.64 16.67 -1.05
C VAL A 221 -4.05 15.47 -1.81
N LEU A 222 -4.74 15.02 -2.87
CA LEU A 222 -4.24 13.93 -3.71
C LEU A 222 -3.02 14.36 -4.53
N THR A 223 -3.04 15.59 -5.11
CA THR A 223 -1.90 16.12 -5.88
C THR A 223 -0.62 16.10 -5.04
N LYS A 224 -0.67 16.67 -3.84
CA LYS A 224 0.47 16.71 -2.93
C LYS A 224 0.92 15.31 -2.48
N ARG A 225 -0.03 14.40 -2.28
CA ARG A 225 0.27 13.00 -1.96
C ARG A 225 1.04 12.33 -3.10
N VAL A 226 0.57 12.45 -4.34
CA VAL A 226 1.25 11.90 -5.53
C VAL A 226 2.66 12.47 -5.66
N GLU A 227 2.83 13.79 -5.56
CA GLU A 227 4.14 14.42 -5.67
C GLU A 227 5.12 13.96 -4.58
N THR A 228 4.64 13.83 -3.35
CA THR A 228 5.46 13.38 -2.21
C THR A 228 5.87 11.93 -2.40
N ASP A 229 4.90 11.05 -2.66
CA ASP A 229 5.16 9.62 -2.80
C ASP A 229 6.01 9.31 -4.03
N TYR A 230 5.80 10.03 -5.15
CA TYR A 230 6.63 9.90 -6.36
C TYR A 230 8.11 10.15 -6.05
N ARG A 231 8.43 11.20 -5.28
CA ARG A 231 9.82 11.50 -4.89
C ARG A 231 10.34 10.46 -3.91
N THR A 232 9.61 10.23 -2.82
CA THR A 232 10.03 9.31 -1.74
C THR A 232 10.24 7.90 -2.26
N PHE A 233 9.30 7.38 -3.07
CA PHE A 233 9.42 6.02 -3.62
C PHE A 233 10.48 5.93 -4.71
N GLY A 234 10.66 7.01 -5.50
CA GLY A 234 11.76 7.10 -6.46
C GLY A 234 13.13 7.03 -5.79
N ASP A 235 13.30 7.77 -4.70
CA ASP A 235 14.52 7.73 -3.90
C ASP A 235 14.76 6.36 -3.29
N LEU A 236 13.73 5.75 -2.69
CA LEU A 236 13.77 4.43 -2.11
C LEU A 236 14.16 3.35 -3.14
N ILE A 237 13.49 3.35 -4.31
CA ILE A 237 13.75 2.41 -5.41
C ILE A 237 15.21 2.53 -5.87
N ARG A 238 15.71 3.74 -6.04
CA ARG A 238 17.07 4.01 -6.49
C ARG A 238 18.11 3.60 -5.44
N THR A 239 17.91 4.00 -4.17
CA THR A 239 18.85 3.73 -3.07
C THR A 239 18.97 2.23 -2.80
N ASN A 240 17.86 1.50 -2.89
CA ASN A 240 17.81 0.06 -2.59
C ASN A 240 17.95 -0.82 -3.85
N ASN A 241 18.22 -0.21 -5.02
CA ASN A 241 18.35 -0.93 -6.29
C ASN A 241 17.18 -1.89 -6.58
N ILE A 242 15.96 -1.45 -6.23
CA ILE A 242 14.74 -2.23 -6.46
C ILE A 242 14.48 -2.29 -7.96
N LYS A 243 14.27 -3.50 -8.49
CA LYS A 243 14.02 -3.72 -9.91
C LYS A 243 12.56 -4.05 -10.19
N GLY A 244 12.06 -3.56 -11.30
CA GLY A 244 10.83 -4.07 -11.91
C GLY A 244 11.05 -5.42 -12.59
N ASP A 245 9.99 -5.95 -13.21
CA ASP A 245 10.07 -7.14 -14.09
C ASP A 245 10.78 -6.80 -15.40
#